data_d77e09818b8c02f84ac9b74e64f5f733
#
_entry.id   d77e09818b8c02f84ac9b74e64f5f733
#
_cell.length_a   1.000
_cell.length_b   1.000
_cell.length_c   1.000
_cell.angle_alpha   90.00
_cell.angle_beta   90.00
_cell.angle_gamma   90.00
#
_symmetry.space_group_name_H-M   'P 1'
#
loop_
_entity.id
_entity.type
_entity.pdbx_description
1 polymer ?
#
loop_
_entity_poly.entity_id
_entity_poly.type
_entity_poly.pdbx_seq_one_letter_code
_entity_poly.pdbx_strand_id
1 'polypeptide(L)'
;MSTAKNTPRLADKYKSEVVPALMKKFSYKTVMQAPRLTKICLNRGVNGAVTDKKLIDIAVDELSNITGQKAVATMSKKDISNFKLRKNMPIGARVTLRGVKMYEFLDRLVSVSLPRVRDFKGINDKSFDGRGNYTLGVTEQIIFPEIDIDKVNKITGLDITFVTTAGTNEEAFELLKELGMPFKNVKK
;
A
#
# COMPACT_ATOMS: atom_id res chain seq x y z
N MET A 1 -24.97 -19.15 17.65
CA MET A 1 -24.71 -18.88 16.23
C MET A 1 -23.22 -18.59 16.09
N SER A 2 -22.45 -19.50 15.49
CA SER A 2 -21.02 -19.30 15.23
C SER A 2 -20.87 -18.21 14.19
N THR A 3 -20.38 -17.03 14.61
CA THR A 3 -19.94 -16.01 13.66
C THR A 3 -18.76 -16.58 12.88
N ALA A 4 -18.99 -17.05 11.68
CA ALA A 4 -17.91 -17.43 10.78
C ALA A 4 -16.94 -16.24 10.71
N LYS A 5 -15.73 -16.41 11.26
CA LYS A 5 -14.67 -15.41 11.12
C LYS A 5 -14.38 -15.29 9.63
N ASN A 6 -14.83 -14.20 9.02
CA ASN A 6 -14.57 -13.92 7.62
C ASN A 6 -13.07 -13.65 7.46
N THR A 7 -12.30 -14.72 7.23
CA THR A 7 -10.85 -14.63 7.03
C THR A 7 -10.62 -14.18 5.59
N PRO A 8 -9.79 -13.15 5.36
CA PRO A 8 -9.45 -12.71 4.00
C PRO A 8 -8.75 -13.82 3.21
N ARG A 9 -9.13 -14.00 1.95
CA ARG A 9 -8.57 -15.01 1.04
C ARG A 9 -7.03 -15.05 1.05
N LEU A 10 -6.37 -13.88 1.02
CA LEU A 10 -4.91 -13.80 1.05
C LEU A 10 -4.30 -14.17 2.41
N ALA A 11 -5.04 -14.02 3.51
CA ALA A 11 -4.56 -14.47 4.82
C ALA A 11 -4.53 -16.01 4.92
N ASP A 12 -5.52 -16.68 4.32
CA ASP A 12 -5.54 -18.13 4.25
C ASP A 12 -4.48 -18.63 3.27
N LYS A 13 -4.35 -18.02 2.09
CA LYS A 13 -3.27 -18.30 1.13
C LYS A 13 -1.88 -18.14 1.76
N TYR A 14 -1.67 -17.11 2.57
CA TYR A 14 -0.40 -16.92 3.27
C TYR A 14 -0.05 -18.13 4.14
N LYS A 15 -1.01 -18.66 4.90
CA LYS A 15 -0.77 -19.81 5.80
C LYS A 15 -0.60 -21.12 5.06
N SER A 16 -1.43 -21.36 4.02
CA SER A 16 -1.49 -22.66 3.32
C SER A 16 -0.41 -22.83 2.26
N GLU A 17 -0.02 -21.75 1.57
CA GLU A 17 0.85 -21.82 0.40
C GLU A 17 2.16 -21.06 0.59
N VAL A 18 2.07 -19.76 1.03
CA VAL A 18 3.23 -18.88 1.06
C VAL A 18 4.25 -19.28 2.12
N VAL A 19 3.81 -19.61 3.33
CA VAL A 19 4.71 -20.04 4.41
C VAL A 19 5.48 -21.30 4.06
N PRO A 20 4.86 -22.39 3.57
CA PRO A 20 5.61 -23.59 3.14
C PRO A 20 6.59 -23.30 1.99
N ALA A 21 6.22 -22.47 1.02
CA ALA A 21 7.09 -22.09 -0.10
C ALA A 21 8.34 -21.34 0.39
N LEU A 22 8.17 -20.36 1.28
CA LEU A 22 9.27 -19.58 1.87
C LEU A 22 10.16 -20.45 2.77
N MET A 23 9.59 -21.34 3.56
CA MET A 23 10.35 -22.29 4.37
C MET A 23 11.26 -23.19 3.53
N LYS A 24 10.73 -23.69 2.40
CA LYS A 24 11.50 -24.52 1.48
C LYS A 24 12.62 -23.72 0.79
N LYS A 25 12.32 -22.47 0.37
CA LYS A 25 13.29 -21.65 -0.38
C LYS A 25 14.44 -21.14 0.47
N PHE A 26 14.15 -20.67 1.68
CA PHE A 26 15.13 -20.08 2.59
C PHE A 26 15.60 -21.03 3.70
N SER A 27 15.13 -22.30 3.68
CA SER A 27 15.52 -23.33 4.65
C SER A 27 15.32 -22.90 6.11
N TYR A 28 14.21 -22.22 6.42
CA TYR A 28 13.91 -21.81 7.77
C TYR A 28 13.65 -23.01 8.69
N LYS A 29 14.17 -22.94 9.93
CA LYS A 29 14.01 -24.00 10.94
C LYS A 29 12.63 -24.02 11.58
N THR A 30 11.97 -22.87 11.66
CA THR A 30 10.64 -22.73 12.29
C THR A 30 9.73 -21.85 11.45
N VAL A 31 8.42 -22.12 11.51
CA VAL A 31 7.38 -21.33 10.82
C VAL A 31 7.40 -19.86 11.27
N MET A 32 7.83 -19.58 12.50
CA MET A 32 7.88 -18.21 13.04
C MET A 32 8.98 -17.34 12.42
N GLN A 33 9.96 -17.95 11.74
CA GLN A 33 11.00 -17.23 10.99
C GLN A 33 10.49 -16.70 9.65
N ALA A 34 9.43 -17.32 9.11
CA ALA A 34 8.89 -16.91 7.83
C ALA A 34 8.44 -15.44 7.86
N PRO A 35 8.87 -14.62 6.88
CA PRO A 35 8.49 -13.22 6.82
C PRO A 35 6.99 -13.08 6.60
N ARG A 36 6.40 -12.06 7.24
CA ARG A 36 4.97 -11.74 7.14
C ARG A 36 4.76 -10.25 6.88
N LEU A 37 3.64 -9.94 6.25
CA LEU A 37 3.20 -8.56 6.09
C LEU A 37 2.67 -8.04 7.45
N THR A 38 3.21 -6.91 7.90
CA THR A 38 2.87 -6.30 9.20
C THR A 38 1.82 -5.22 9.07
N LYS A 39 1.99 -4.35 8.07
CA LYS A 39 1.09 -3.23 7.77
C LYS A 39 1.28 -2.76 6.34
N ILE A 40 0.25 -2.11 5.80
CA ILE A 40 0.32 -1.33 4.56
C ILE A 40 0.05 0.13 4.94
N CYS A 41 0.97 1.02 4.55
CA CYS A 41 0.82 2.46 4.74
C CYS A 41 0.53 3.11 3.39
N LEU A 42 -0.58 3.82 3.29
CA LEU A 42 -0.89 4.67 2.16
C LEU A 42 -0.60 6.11 2.54
N ASN A 43 0.07 6.83 1.66
CA ASN A 43 0.36 8.25 1.83
C ASN A 43 0.07 8.99 0.53
N ARG A 44 -0.50 10.19 0.66
CA ARG A 44 -0.76 11.09 -0.45
C ARG A 44 -0.30 12.49 -0.10
N GLY A 45 0.66 13.01 -0.84
CA GLY A 45 1.03 14.41 -0.79
C GLY A 45 0.04 15.25 -1.61
N VAL A 46 -0.47 16.32 -1.04
CA VAL A 46 -1.44 17.20 -1.71
C VAL A 46 -0.76 18.47 -2.17
N ASN A 47 -0.50 18.53 -3.48
CA ASN A 47 0.09 19.71 -4.09
C ASN A 47 -0.96 20.83 -4.17
N GLY A 48 -0.65 22.02 -3.65
CA GLY A 48 -1.60 23.13 -3.56
C GLY A 48 -2.38 23.24 -2.24
N ALA A 49 -2.17 22.33 -1.29
CA ALA A 49 -2.80 22.36 0.03
C ALA A 49 -2.52 23.63 0.83
N VAL A 50 -1.42 24.30 0.55
CA VAL A 50 -1.05 25.60 1.16
C VAL A 50 -2.01 26.71 0.72
N THR A 51 -2.49 26.64 -0.54
CA THR A 51 -3.38 27.66 -1.11
C THR A 51 -4.85 27.29 -0.85
N ASP A 52 -5.21 26.04 -0.98
CA ASP A 52 -6.59 25.56 -0.78
C ASP A 52 -6.62 24.36 0.17
N LYS A 53 -7.15 24.60 1.38
CA LYS A 53 -7.30 23.56 2.41
C LYS A 53 -8.34 22.50 2.05
N LYS A 54 -9.35 22.82 1.21
CA LYS A 54 -10.38 21.86 0.80
C LYS A 54 -9.79 20.66 0.05
N LEU A 55 -8.65 20.84 -0.62
CA LEU A 55 -7.95 19.75 -1.29
C LEU A 55 -7.51 18.64 -0.33
N ILE A 56 -7.23 18.99 0.93
CA ILE A 56 -6.89 18.00 1.96
C ILE A 56 -8.10 17.16 2.36
N ASP A 57 -9.26 17.81 2.54
CA ASP A 57 -10.48 17.11 2.93
C ASP A 57 -10.88 16.12 1.83
N ILE A 58 -10.80 16.53 0.56
CA ILE A 58 -11.01 15.66 -0.60
C ILE A 58 -10.02 14.46 -0.58
N ALA A 59 -8.73 14.73 -0.33
CA ALA A 59 -7.73 13.67 -0.28
C ALA A 59 -7.96 12.68 0.88
N VAL A 60 -8.42 13.17 2.03
CA VAL A 60 -8.79 12.33 3.19
C VAL A 60 -10.00 11.46 2.86
N ASP A 61 -11.02 12.02 2.21
CA ASP A 61 -12.23 11.29 1.83
C ASP A 61 -11.92 10.23 0.77
N GLU A 62 -11.16 10.57 -0.27
CA GLU A 62 -10.74 9.61 -1.30
C GLU A 62 -9.93 8.45 -0.70
N LEU A 63 -8.92 8.72 0.14
CA LEU A 63 -8.15 7.66 0.81
C LEU A 63 -9.02 6.83 1.75
N SER A 64 -10.00 7.45 2.42
CA SER A 64 -10.94 6.73 3.29
C SER A 64 -11.83 5.79 2.48
N ASN A 65 -12.28 6.21 1.32
CA ASN A 65 -13.10 5.38 0.40
C ASN A 65 -12.28 4.20 -0.15
N ILE A 66 -11.05 4.44 -0.63
CA ILE A 66 -10.15 3.39 -1.14
C ILE A 66 -9.87 2.32 -0.08
N THR A 67 -9.63 2.74 1.16
CA THR A 67 -9.14 1.83 2.21
C THR A 67 -10.23 1.26 3.11
N GLY A 68 -11.44 1.85 3.10
CA GLY A 68 -12.49 1.53 4.05
C GLY A 68 -12.13 1.86 5.51
N GLN A 69 -11.13 2.73 5.72
CA GLN A 69 -10.70 3.22 7.02
C GLN A 69 -10.47 4.73 6.95
N LYS A 70 -10.96 5.49 7.93
CA LYS A 70 -10.79 6.94 7.98
C LYS A 70 -9.31 7.33 7.90
N ALA A 71 -8.94 8.09 6.89
CA ALA A 71 -7.61 8.64 6.72
C ALA A 71 -7.40 9.85 7.64
N VAL A 72 -6.14 10.19 7.89
CA VAL A 72 -5.75 11.30 8.77
C VAL A 72 -4.92 12.29 7.95
N ALA A 73 -5.26 13.57 8.08
CA ALA A 73 -4.45 14.65 7.50
C ALA A 73 -3.07 14.71 8.17
N THR A 74 -2.02 14.89 7.38
CA THR A 74 -0.65 15.03 7.86
C THR A 74 -0.24 16.49 7.89
N MET A 75 0.30 16.93 9.04
CA MET A 75 0.70 18.31 9.28
C MET A 75 2.19 18.52 9.04
N SER A 76 2.56 19.70 8.56
CA SER A 76 3.95 20.11 8.43
C SER A 76 4.62 20.21 9.80
N LYS A 77 5.85 19.71 9.90
CA LYS A 77 6.67 19.78 11.11
C LYS A 77 7.55 21.03 11.18
N LYS A 78 7.88 21.63 10.04
CA LYS A 78 8.81 22.76 9.92
C LYS A 78 8.21 23.86 9.05
N ASP A 79 8.71 25.09 9.27
CA ASP A 79 8.47 26.22 8.39
C ASP A 79 9.45 26.15 7.21
N ILE A 80 8.93 26.31 5.98
CA ILE A 80 9.76 26.36 4.76
C ILE A 80 9.26 27.52 3.90
N SER A 81 10.02 28.61 3.87
CA SER A 81 9.62 29.87 3.21
C SER A 81 9.46 29.70 1.68
N ASN A 82 10.34 28.96 1.03
CA ASN A 82 10.28 28.69 -0.41
C ASN A 82 8.95 28.04 -0.86
N PHE A 83 8.37 27.22 -0.02
CA PHE A 83 7.08 26.58 -0.27
C PHE A 83 5.90 27.33 0.37
N LYS A 84 6.13 28.51 0.97
CA LYS A 84 5.12 29.26 1.73
C LYS A 84 4.45 28.40 2.83
N LEU A 85 5.19 27.43 3.37
CA LEU A 85 4.72 26.44 4.32
C LEU A 85 5.03 26.89 5.75
N ARG A 86 4.03 26.79 6.62
CA ARG A 86 4.17 27.03 8.06
C ARG A 86 3.96 25.72 8.83
N LYS A 87 4.54 25.65 10.02
CA LYS A 87 4.32 24.55 10.97
C LYS A 87 2.83 24.36 11.24
N ASN A 88 2.39 23.10 11.34
CA ASN A 88 1.00 22.72 11.56
C ASN A 88 0.03 23.02 10.38
N MET A 89 0.54 23.33 9.19
CA MET A 89 -0.32 23.36 8.00
C MET A 89 -0.53 21.95 7.48
N PRO A 90 -1.78 21.55 7.12
CA PRO A 90 -2.06 20.24 6.52
C PRO A 90 -1.49 20.21 5.10
N ILE A 91 -0.73 19.16 4.75
CA ILE A 91 -0.02 19.02 3.48
C ILE A 91 -0.24 17.68 2.77
N GLY A 92 -0.93 16.76 3.41
CA GLY A 92 -1.20 15.44 2.85
C GLY A 92 -2.18 14.65 3.68
N ALA A 93 -2.45 13.43 3.25
CA ALA A 93 -3.29 12.47 3.96
C ALA A 93 -2.58 11.11 4.03
N ARG A 94 -2.82 10.37 5.10
CA ARG A 94 -2.27 9.02 5.27
C ARG A 94 -3.26 8.09 5.95
N VAL A 95 -3.09 6.80 5.67
CA VAL A 95 -3.78 5.72 6.40
C VAL A 95 -2.83 4.55 6.60
N THR A 96 -3.03 3.79 7.67
CA THR A 96 -2.26 2.57 7.96
C THR A 96 -3.23 1.42 8.16
N LEU A 97 -3.11 0.42 7.30
CA LEU A 97 -3.93 -0.79 7.34
C LEU A 97 -3.20 -1.93 8.02
N ARG A 98 -3.93 -2.71 8.83
CA ARG A 98 -3.43 -3.90 9.52
C ARG A 98 -4.49 -5.02 9.51
N GLY A 99 -4.05 -6.25 9.76
CA GLY A 99 -4.93 -7.41 9.91
C GLY A 99 -5.83 -7.66 8.69
N VAL A 100 -7.12 -7.83 8.89
CA VAL A 100 -8.11 -8.16 7.84
C VAL A 100 -8.12 -7.11 6.75
N LYS A 101 -8.25 -5.82 7.09
CA LYS A 101 -8.30 -4.72 6.11
C LYS A 101 -7.03 -4.63 5.25
N MET A 102 -5.88 -5.00 5.79
CA MET A 102 -4.62 -5.03 5.06
C MET A 102 -4.62 -6.08 3.95
N TYR A 103 -5.07 -7.31 4.25
CA TYR A 103 -5.13 -8.37 3.26
C TYR A 103 -6.22 -8.14 2.21
N GLU A 104 -7.37 -7.59 2.61
CA GLU A 104 -8.44 -7.23 1.68
C GLU A 104 -8.02 -6.11 0.72
N PHE A 105 -7.32 -5.10 1.23
CA PHE A 105 -6.76 -4.04 0.39
C PHE A 105 -5.71 -4.59 -0.58
N LEU A 106 -4.80 -5.47 -0.12
CA LEU A 106 -3.80 -6.10 -0.98
C LEU A 106 -4.46 -6.92 -2.09
N ASP A 107 -5.49 -7.68 -1.76
CA ASP A 107 -6.21 -8.51 -2.75
C ASP A 107 -6.88 -7.64 -3.83
N ARG A 108 -7.57 -6.56 -3.45
CA ARG A 108 -8.16 -5.61 -4.39
C ARG A 108 -7.11 -4.90 -5.24
N LEU A 109 -6.00 -4.49 -4.62
CA LEU A 109 -4.90 -3.84 -5.32
C LEU A 109 -4.34 -4.73 -6.44
N VAL A 110 -4.05 -6.01 -6.14
CA VAL A 110 -3.45 -6.95 -7.07
C VAL A 110 -4.44 -7.40 -8.14
N SER A 111 -5.67 -7.74 -7.73
CA SER A 111 -6.66 -8.37 -8.62
C SER A 111 -7.42 -7.36 -9.49
N VAL A 112 -7.64 -6.13 -9.00
CA VAL A 112 -8.51 -5.16 -9.65
C VAL A 112 -7.77 -3.88 -10.03
N SER A 113 -7.03 -3.25 -9.10
CA SER A 113 -6.50 -1.91 -9.32
C SER A 113 -5.28 -1.91 -10.23
N LEU A 114 -4.29 -2.79 -10.01
CA LEU A 114 -3.08 -2.84 -10.83
C LEU A 114 -3.36 -3.18 -12.31
N PRO A 115 -4.25 -4.11 -12.66
CA PRO A 115 -4.59 -4.36 -14.07
C PRO A 115 -5.25 -3.18 -14.77
N ARG A 116 -5.83 -2.23 -14.04
CA ARG A 116 -6.46 -1.01 -14.59
C ARG A 116 -5.46 0.11 -14.88
N VAL A 117 -4.21 -0.03 -14.44
CA VAL A 117 -3.15 0.93 -14.77
C VAL A 117 -2.90 0.91 -16.27
N ARG A 118 -2.91 2.10 -16.87
CA ARG A 118 -2.62 2.26 -18.30
C ARG A 118 -1.20 1.75 -18.60
N ASP A 119 -1.06 0.94 -19.66
CA ASP A 119 0.22 0.35 -20.11
C ASP A 119 0.98 -0.39 -19.00
N PHE A 120 0.25 -1.12 -18.16
CA PHE A 120 0.84 -1.85 -17.04
C PHE A 120 1.82 -2.94 -17.53
N LYS A 121 3.10 -2.77 -17.17
CA LYS A 121 4.20 -3.71 -17.52
C LYS A 121 4.79 -4.43 -16.30
N GLY A 122 4.06 -4.46 -15.19
CA GLY A 122 4.54 -4.96 -13.91
C GLY A 122 5.16 -3.86 -13.03
N ILE A 123 5.30 -4.15 -11.74
CA ILE A 123 5.88 -3.23 -10.75
C ILE A 123 7.40 -3.34 -10.69
N ASN A 124 8.06 -2.26 -10.29
CA ASN A 124 9.53 -2.21 -10.20
C ASN A 124 10.04 -3.10 -9.06
N ASP A 125 11.02 -3.94 -9.34
CA ASP A 125 11.69 -4.83 -8.38
C ASP A 125 12.77 -4.14 -7.51
N LYS A 126 13.13 -2.89 -7.83
CA LYS A 126 14.22 -2.15 -7.15
C LYS A 126 13.74 -1.20 -6.05
N SER A 127 12.44 -1.12 -5.78
CA SER A 127 11.86 -0.17 -4.82
C SER A 127 11.81 -0.70 -3.39
N PHE A 128 12.80 -1.50 -3.01
CA PHE A 128 13.02 -1.97 -1.64
C PHE A 128 13.96 -1.03 -0.88
N ASP A 129 13.76 -0.91 0.44
CA ASP A 129 14.52 -0.01 1.32
C ASP A 129 15.83 -0.59 1.89
N GLY A 130 16.18 -1.82 1.55
CA GLY A 130 17.34 -2.55 2.11
C GLY A 130 17.01 -3.34 3.39
N ARG A 131 15.81 -3.16 3.96
CA ARG A 131 15.35 -3.81 5.20
C ARG A 131 14.07 -4.62 5.00
N GLY A 132 13.80 -5.03 3.77
CA GLY A 132 12.65 -5.84 3.45
C GLY A 132 11.30 -5.12 3.36
N ASN A 133 11.26 -3.78 3.32
CA ASN A 133 10.04 -3.05 3.02
C ASN A 133 10.03 -2.63 1.55
N TYR A 134 8.85 -2.57 0.97
CA TYR A 134 8.64 -2.23 -0.43
C TYR A 134 7.70 -1.03 -0.58
N THR A 135 8.03 -0.08 -1.46
CA THR A 135 7.16 1.07 -1.75
C THR A 135 6.78 1.10 -3.22
N LEU A 136 5.47 1.14 -3.46
CA LEU A 136 4.86 1.28 -4.78
C LEU A 136 4.30 2.69 -4.94
N GLY A 137 4.80 3.44 -5.92
CA GLY A 137 4.19 4.69 -6.36
C GLY A 137 3.12 4.43 -7.40
N VAL A 138 1.93 4.94 -7.16
CA VAL A 138 0.80 4.94 -8.10
C VAL A 138 0.61 6.36 -8.60
N THR A 139 0.60 6.56 -9.90
CA THR A 139 0.52 7.89 -10.52
C THR A 139 -0.90 8.45 -10.55
N GLU A 140 -1.90 7.59 -10.59
CA GLU A 140 -3.30 7.96 -10.78
C GLU A 140 -4.21 7.25 -9.78
N GLN A 141 -4.98 8.00 -8.97
CA GLN A 141 -5.92 7.42 -8.03
C GLN A 141 -7.15 6.77 -8.70
N ILE A 142 -7.43 7.10 -9.96
CA ILE A 142 -8.59 6.58 -10.71
C ILE A 142 -8.53 5.08 -11.01
N ILE A 143 -7.39 4.44 -10.77
CA ILE A 143 -7.28 2.97 -10.88
C ILE A 143 -8.12 2.24 -9.83
N PHE A 144 -8.43 2.89 -8.73
CA PHE A 144 -9.26 2.32 -7.67
C PHE A 144 -10.75 2.46 -8.03
N PRO A 145 -11.52 1.34 -8.06
CA PRO A 145 -12.92 1.35 -8.44
C PRO A 145 -13.82 2.11 -7.45
N GLU A 146 -13.32 2.34 -6.24
CA GLU A 146 -14.02 3.09 -5.19
C GLU A 146 -14.03 4.60 -5.43
N ILE A 147 -13.23 5.08 -6.39
CA ILE A 147 -13.17 6.49 -6.76
C ILE A 147 -14.13 6.77 -7.90
N ASP A 148 -15.03 7.71 -7.67
CA ASP A 148 -15.96 8.24 -8.67
C ASP A 148 -15.20 9.25 -9.55
N ILE A 149 -15.03 8.92 -10.82
CA ILE A 149 -14.24 9.71 -11.78
C ILE A 149 -14.85 11.10 -11.98
N ASP A 150 -16.19 11.20 -11.94
CA ASP A 150 -16.90 12.46 -12.15
C ASP A 150 -16.68 13.48 -11.02
N LYS A 151 -16.27 12.99 -9.83
CA LYS A 151 -15.98 13.83 -8.66
C LYS A 151 -14.48 14.19 -8.52
N VAL A 152 -13.62 13.64 -9.38
CA VAL A 152 -12.19 13.90 -9.33
C VAL A 152 -11.85 15.23 -9.99
N ASN A 153 -11.53 16.24 -9.20
CA ASN A 153 -11.09 17.54 -9.72
C ASN A 153 -9.68 17.52 -10.29
N LYS A 154 -8.80 16.66 -9.76
CA LYS A 154 -7.40 16.57 -10.18
C LYS A 154 -6.88 15.15 -10.02
N ILE A 155 -6.26 14.63 -11.08
CA ILE A 155 -5.54 13.36 -11.02
C ILE A 155 -4.27 13.55 -10.19
N THR A 156 -4.10 12.72 -9.17
CA THR A 156 -2.96 12.76 -8.26
C THR A 156 -2.54 11.34 -7.90
N GLY A 157 -1.24 11.18 -7.66
CA GLY A 157 -0.68 9.91 -7.24
C GLY A 157 -0.77 9.68 -5.73
N LEU A 158 -0.41 8.47 -5.33
CA LEU A 158 -0.25 8.06 -3.94
C LEU A 158 0.86 7.02 -3.81
N ASP A 159 1.45 6.94 -2.63
CA ASP A 159 2.48 5.97 -2.29
C ASP A 159 1.89 4.88 -1.39
N ILE A 160 2.18 3.63 -1.72
CA ILE A 160 1.75 2.44 -0.97
C ILE A 160 2.99 1.74 -0.47
N THR A 161 3.22 1.76 0.84
CA THR A 161 4.38 1.11 1.46
C THR A 161 3.94 -0.17 2.17
N PHE A 162 4.53 -1.28 1.77
CA PHE A 162 4.36 -2.60 2.37
C PHE A 162 5.46 -2.82 3.39
N VAL A 163 5.09 -2.90 4.67
CA VAL A 163 6.02 -3.14 5.76
C VAL A 163 5.95 -4.60 6.15
N THR A 164 7.10 -5.28 6.05
CA THR A 164 7.22 -6.71 6.34
C THR A 164 8.10 -6.97 7.57
N THR A 165 8.20 -8.22 7.99
CA THR A 165 9.16 -8.67 9.00
C THR A 165 10.39 -9.31 8.39
N ALA A 166 10.55 -9.25 7.07
CA ALA A 166 11.73 -9.79 6.38
C ALA A 166 13.01 -9.06 6.82
N GLY A 167 14.08 -9.79 6.96
CA GLY A 167 15.41 -9.23 7.26
C GLY A 167 16.13 -8.74 6.01
N THR A 168 15.82 -9.29 4.85
CA THR A 168 16.46 -8.99 3.57
C THR A 168 15.43 -8.63 2.49
N ASN A 169 15.89 -7.92 1.46
CA ASN A 169 15.03 -7.59 0.31
C ASN A 169 14.60 -8.83 -0.47
N GLU A 170 15.43 -9.87 -0.51
CA GLU A 170 15.13 -11.13 -1.22
C GLU A 170 13.98 -11.87 -0.56
N GLU A 171 13.97 -11.96 0.78
CA GLU A 171 12.87 -12.55 1.53
C GLU A 171 11.55 -11.80 1.31
N ALA A 172 11.62 -10.44 1.35
CA ALA A 172 10.44 -9.60 1.12
C ALA A 172 9.93 -9.70 -0.32
N PHE A 173 10.83 -9.77 -1.30
CA PHE A 173 10.47 -9.94 -2.71
C PHE A 173 9.70 -11.24 -2.92
N GLU A 174 10.22 -12.37 -2.41
CA GLU A 174 9.54 -13.65 -2.54
C GLU A 174 8.20 -13.67 -1.79
N LEU A 175 8.14 -13.08 -0.59
CA LEU A 175 6.88 -12.94 0.15
C LEU A 175 5.82 -12.22 -0.68
N LEU A 176 6.15 -11.05 -1.25
CA LEU A 176 5.21 -10.25 -2.02
C LEU A 176 4.84 -10.92 -3.35
N LYS A 177 5.79 -11.59 -3.99
CA LYS A 177 5.58 -12.37 -5.22
C LYS A 177 4.59 -13.52 -4.99
N GLU A 178 4.77 -14.32 -3.93
CA GLU A 178 3.87 -15.41 -3.57
C GLU A 178 2.47 -14.91 -3.16
N LEU A 179 2.36 -13.71 -2.59
CA LEU A 179 1.09 -13.04 -2.36
C LEU A 179 0.42 -12.52 -3.64
N GLY A 180 1.11 -12.60 -4.79
CA GLY A 180 0.55 -12.27 -6.10
C GLY A 180 0.95 -10.92 -6.68
N MET A 181 1.93 -10.22 -6.11
CA MET A 181 2.41 -8.94 -6.65
C MET A 181 3.11 -9.13 -8.01
N PRO A 182 2.69 -8.43 -9.07
CA PRO A 182 3.19 -8.63 -10.44
C PRO A 182 4.49 -7.87 -10.71
N PHE A 183 5.63 -8.38 -10.27
CA PHE A 183 6.95 -7.78 -10.55
C PHE A 183 7.38 -7.94 -12.01
N LYS A 184 8.10 -6.93 -12.56
CA LYS A 184 8.57 -6.91 -13.95
C LYS A 184 9.56 -8.01 -14.30
N ASN A 185 10.52 -8.29 -13.42
CA ASN A 185 11.70 -9.13 -13.69
C ASN A 185 11.63 -10.47 -12.93
N VAL A 186 10.47 -11.09 -12.89
CA VAL A 186 10.38 -12.46 -12.39
C VAL A 186 11.10 -13.37 -13.39
N LYS A 187 12.39 -13.66 -13.16
CA LYS A 187 13.05 -14.77 -13.87
C LYS A 187 12.26 -16.05 -13.56
N LYS A 188 11.70 -16.61 -14.62
CA LYS A 188 11.03 -17.93 -14.54
C LYS A 188 12.02 -19.01 -14.14
#